data_27b2c6a3b31b6ee68183c21bfdc2f62f
#
_entry.id   27b2c6a3b31b6ee68183c21bfdc2f62f
#
_cell.length_a   1.000
_cell.length_b   1.000
_cell.length_c   1.000
_cell.angle_alpha   90.00
_cell.angle_beta   90.00
_cell.angle_gamma   90.00
#
_symmetry.space_group_name_H-M   'P 1'
#
loop_
_entity.id
_entity.type
_entity.pdbx_description
1 polymer ?
#
loop_
_entity_poly.entity_id
_entity_poly.type
_entity_poly.pdbx_seq_one_letter_code
_entity_poly.pdbx_strand_id
1 'polypeptide(L)'
;MGYIKHNTWIAVLAHLGRLARFGAATLAALVCMHAQAAAPGITGTRFDLSAEANRISQPDGASVYSWGYGCRLAPAGFSPPTIAGATCPSMQIPGPTLIVKQGDVVTVTLTNNLPAAAGNTSILFPGFQVCAAALNPDGTCPTTLTGVPGLLTREAAHGGTVTYSFVAATPGTHAYYSGTQGDLQVEMGLYGAIIVLPTSAPGTVAVPAGCRAVAATLPDGQTDFRNAAAAYNHGTACYDREYLFQFSEMDPRIHTQAEQQAANACTLPNGCMTVETEPYHPAYFMVNGRSMPDDMDPNYAVQYPHQPYNGNPHMHPGELVLLRIVGTGRWQHPFHEHGNHVRVLARDGNLLLSKTDATKAAGPLLFTTTTTPGLAMDGIFYWTGKGLNWDVYGHKPGSVYTDTDPKFAAYFGKPVVCIPDANGYYTADPLAPNYYEWCADHNKALEAHPFGNVGSGGPVTLPDSHLLTNGAWYGGSPYLGPDATIRATSPTGTTPPSGTIANPPASEAGFAFMWHSHNEREITTNNIFPGGMMMMMLVDPQVFLIDESN
;
A
#
# COMPACT_ATOMS: atom_id res chain seq x y z
N MET A 1 9.27 69.28 26.22
CA MET A 1 10.11 68.40 25.39
C MET A 1 10.38 67.10 26.17
N GLY A 2 9.74 66.00 25.86
CA GLY A 2 10.00 64.75 26.58
C GLY A 2 8.87 63.72 26.58
N TYR A 3 8.18 63.50 25.44
CA TYR A 3 7.12 62.49 25.41
C TYR A 3 7.03 61.67 24.08
N ILE A 4 8.08 61.61 23.24
CA ILE A 4 8.00 60.94 21.93
C ILE A 4 9.00 59.75 21.79
N LYS A 5 9.74 59.35 22.81
CA LYS A 5 10.73 58.28 22.65
C LYS A 5 10.35 56.90 23.22
N HIS A 6 9.18 56.72 23.83
CA HIS A 6 8.82 55.42 24.45
C HIS A 6 7.97 54.50 23.56
N ASN A 7 7.22 55.04 22.58
CA ASN A 7 6.33 54.24 21.76
C ASN A 7 6.98 53.54 20.57
N THR A 8 8.19 53.98 20.13
CA THR A 8 8.89 53.38 18.99
C THR A 8 9.61 52.06 19.34
N TRP A 9 10.05 51.91 20.58
CA TRP A 9 10.68 50.66 21.01
C TRP A 9 9.69 49.49 21.25
N ILE A 10 8.51 49.78 21.69
CA ILE A 10 7.44 48.76 21.89
C ILE A 10 6.94 48.23 20.54
N ALA A 11 6.86 49.08 19.52
CA ALA A 11 6.46 48.68 18.18
C ALA A 11 7.54 47.81 17.49
N VAL A 12 8.82 48.11 17.69
CA VAL A 12 9.95 47.31 17.14
C VAL A 12 10.07 45.95 17.82
N LEU A 13 9.87 45.87 19.13
CA LEU A 13 9.87 44.60 19.88
C LEU A 13 8.65 43.72 19.53
N ALA A 14 7.50 44.33 19.27
CA ALA A 14 6.31 43.61 18.83
C ALA A 14 6.45 43.08 17.38
N HIS A 15 7.16 43.81 16.50
CA HIS A 15 7.44 43.35 15.14
C HIS A 15 8.52 42.24 15.12
N LEU A 16 9.57 42.36 15.92
CA LEU A 16 10.60 41.30 16.07
C LEU A 16 10.00 40.03 16.69
N GLY A 17 9.10 40.14 17.66
CA GLY A 17 8.37 39.01 18.25
C GLY A 17 7.40 38.33 17.26
N ARG A 18 6.82 39.08 16.32
CA ARG A 18 6.00 38.49 15.23
C ARG A 18 6.84 37.82 14.16
N LEU A 19 7.95 38.43 13.76
CA LEU A 19 8.90 37.83 12.81
C LEU A 19 9.56 36.56 13.38
N ALA A 20 9.89 36.53 14.68
CA ALA A 20 10.41 35.35 15.34
C ALA A 20 9.35 34.22 15.46
N ARG A 21 8.08 34.56 15.65
CA ARG A 21 6.98 33.58 15.65
C ARG A 21 6.64 33.07 14.25
N PHE A 22 6.74 33.89 13.22
CA PHE A 22 6.62 33.45 11.83
C PHE A 22 7.84 32.63 11.39
N GLY A 23 9.05 33.00 11.78
CA GLY A 23 10.25 32.21 11.52
C GLY A 23 10.26 30.86 12.25
N ALA A 24 9.76 30.79 13.48
CA ALA A 24 9.63 29.53 14.22
C ALA A 24 8.49 28.65 13.67
N ALA A 25 7.40 29.24 13.19
CA ALA A 25 6.30 28.48 12.55
C ALA A 25 6.71 27.96 11.15
N THR A 26 7.49 28.72 10.38
CA THR A 26 8.07 28.26 9.10
C THR A 26 9.20 27.24 9.31
N LEU A 27 10.02 27.37 10.37
CA LEU A 27 11.01 26.34 10.70
C LEU A 27 10.37 25.05 11.24
N ALA A 28 9.24 25.14 11.97
CA ALA A 28 8.50 23.97 12.42
C ALA A 28 7.71 23.28 11.28
N ALA A 29 7.36 24.02 10.23
CA ALA A 29 6.74 23.44 9.02
C ALA A 29 7.73 22.82 8.03
N LEU A 30 9.04 23.06 8.21
CA LEU A 30 10.12 22.52 7.36
C LEU A 30 10.76 21.23 7.93
N VAL A 31 10.22 20.66 9.01
CA VAL A 31 10.81 19.46 9.67
C VAL A 31 9.99 18.19 9.43
N CYS A 32 8.94 18.22 8.63
CA CYS A 32 8.13 17.02 8.37
C CYS A 32 7.90 16.82 6.88
N MET A 33 8.86 16.32 6.14
CA MET A 33 8.65 15.60 4.89
C MET A 33 9.84 14.65 4.66
N HIS A 34 9.77 13.49 5.26
CA HIS A 34 10.59 12.33 4.90
C HIS A 34 9.65 11.15 4.74
N ALA A 35 9.72 10.58 3.65
CA ALA A 35 8.75 9.78 2.96
C ALA A 35 9.16 8.31 2.82
N GLN A 36 8.19 7.34 2.84
CA GLN A 36 8.56 5.91 2.81
C GLN A 36 7.41 4.95 2.60
N ALA A 37 7.71 3.80 1.95
CA ALA A 37 6.76 2.75 1.66
C ALA A 37 6.84 1.60 2.68
N ALA A 38 5.79 1.43 3.47
CA ALA A 38 5.52 0.24 4.27
C ALA A 38 4.00 0.04 4.37
N ALA A 39 3.55 -1.21 4.55
CA ALA A 39 2.14 -1.50 4.74
C ALA A 39 1.58 -0.76 5.97
N PRO A 40 0.60 0.15 5.80
CA PRO A 40 0.06 0.93 6.90
C PRO A 40 -0.83 0.09 7.82
N GLY A 41 -0.80 0.39 9.11
CA GLY A 41 -1.63 -0.31 10.08
C GLY A 41 -1.46 0.15 11.52
N ILE A 42 -2.11 -0.55 12.43
CA ILE A 42 -2.01 -0.34 13.88
C ILE A 42 -1.20 -1.45 14.53
N THR A 43 -0.36 -1.09 15.50
CA THR A 43 0.56 -2.02 16.17
C THR A 43 0.17 -2.29 17.60
N GLY A 44 0.51 -3.49 18.08
CA GLY A 44 0.29 -3.89 19.49
C GLY A 44 -0.10 -5.35 19.60
N THR A 45 -0.46 -5.77 20.81
CA THR A 45 -0.97 -7.13 21.11
C THR A 45 -2.41 -7.10 21.61
N ARG A 46 -2.97 -5.90 21.84
CA ARG A 46 -4.35 -5.70 22.28
C ARG A 46 -5.02 -4.67 21.39
N PHE A 47 -6.09 -5.07 20.76
CA PHE A 47 -6.87 -4.23 19.84
C PHE A 47 -8.31 -4.14 20.37
N ASP A 48 -8.79 -2.92 20.53
CA ASP A 48 -10.15 -2.64 20.94
C ASP A 48 -10.90 -2.04 19.74
N LEU A 49 -11.68 -2.89 19.08
CA LEU A 49 -12.35 -2.58 17.84
C LEU A 49 -13.85 -2.36 18.04
N SER A 50 -14.44 -1.56 17.20
CA SER A 50 -15.89 -1.46 16.99
C SER A 50 -16.26 -1.94 15.59
N ALA A 51 -17.47 -2.47 15.45
CA ALA A 51 -18.16 -2.60 14.18
C ALA A 51 -19.21 -1.49 14.13
N GLU A 52 -19.11 -0.59 13.17
CA GLU A 52 -20.00 0.58 13.05
C GLU A 52 -20.44 0.80 11.61
N ALA A 53 -21.49 1.60 11.45
CA ALA A 53 -21.99 2.03 10.15
C ALA A 53 -21.57 3.48 9.88
N ASN A 54 -21.13 3.74 8.65
CA ASN A 54 -20.86 5.10 8.17
C ASN A 54 -20.97 5.11 6.64
N ARG A 55 -20.49 6.18 6.00
CA ARG A 55 -20.48 6.29 4.55
C ARG A 55 -19.05 6.36 4.02
N ILE A 56 -18.84 5.73 2.88
CA ILE A 56 -17.61 5.85 2.10
C ILE A 56 -17.90 6.57 0.78
N SER A 57 -16.88 7.17 0.19
CA SER A 57 -16.97 7.86 -1.09
C SER A 57 -16.51 6.98 -2.24
N GLN A 58 -17.04 7.26 -3.44
CA GLN A 58 -16.59 6.65 -4.69
C GLN A 58 -16.25 7.76 -5.71
N PRO A 59 -15.38 7.49 -6.69
CA PRO A 59 -14.90 8.51 -7.64
C PRO A 59 -16.00 9.18 -8.47
N ASP A 60 -17.13 8.54 -8.66
CA ASP A 60 -18.30 9.11 -9.36
C ASP A 60 -19.13 10.08 -8.48
N GLY A 61 -18.67 10.34 -7.25
CA GLY A 61 -19.33 11.20 -6.27
C GLY A 61 -20.39 10.49 -5.42
N ALA A 62 -20.57 9.18 -5.59
CA ALA A 62 -21.49 8.43 -4.74
C ALA A 62 -20.97 8.38 -3.30
N SER A 63 -21.92 8.50 -2.35
CA SER A 63 -21.69 8.30 -0.92
C SER A 63 -22.47 7.06 -0.48
N VAL A 64 -21.74 5.97 -0.24
CA VAL A 64 -22.32 4.64 -0.02
C VAL A 64 -22.36 4.30 1.46
N TYR A 65 -23.56 3.97 1.97
CA TYR A 65 -23.73 3.49 3.34
C TYR A 65 -23.05 2.14 3.50
N SER A 66 -22.17 2.00 4.47
CA SER A 66 -21.32 0.81 4.64
C SER A 66 -21.11 0.50 6.10
N TRP A 67 -20.65 -0.71 6.41
CA TRP A 67 -20.22 -1.13 7.73
C TRP A 67 -18.73 -1.40 7.70
N GLY A 68 -18.04 -1.16 8.80
CA GLY A 68 -16.61 -1.44 8.88
C GLY A 68 -16.17 -1.68 10.31
N TYR A 69 -15.04 -2.35 10.43
CA TYR A 69 -14.32 -2.36 11.69
C TYR A 69 -13.49 -1.09 11.84
N GLY A 70 -13.32 -0.62 13.07
CA GLY A 70 -12.47 0.52 13.38
C GLY A 70 -11.98 0.47 14.82
N CYS A 71 -11.26 1.49 15.27
CA CYS A 71 -10.76 1.56 16.63
C CYS A 71 -11.80 2.19 17.58
N ARG A 72 -12.22 1.45 18.58
CA ARG A 72 -13.03 2.00 19.68
C ARG A 72 -12.17 2.83 20.64
N LEU A 73 -10.95 2.39 20.87
CA LEU A 73 -9.94 3.13 21.62
C LEU A 73 -8.72 3.39 20.74
N ALA A 74 -7.97 4.44 21.05
CA ALA A 74 -6.72 4.75 20.35
C ALA A 74 -5.78 3.54 20.38
N PRO A 75 -5.18 3.17 19.23
CA PRO A 75 -4.23 2.06 19.16
C PRO A 75 -2.95 2.36 19.94
N ALA A 76 -2.18 1.32 20.30
CA ALA A 76 -0.91 1.48 20.98
C ALA A 76 0.14 2.20 20.10
N GLY A 77 0.04 2.07 18.77
CA GLY A 77 0.88 2.75 17.82
C GLY A 77 0.42 2.50 16.38
N PHE A 78 1.09 3.17 15.45
CA PHE A 78 0.91 2.99 14.02
C PHE A 78 2.17 2.42 13.38
N SER A 79 2.03 1.81 12.23
CA SER A 79 3.11 1.43 11.36
C SER A 79 2.85 2.01 9.96
N PRO A 80 3.85 2.61 9.33
CA PRO A 80 5.10 3.10 9.94
C PRO A 80 4.85 4.12 11.06
N PRO A 81 5.75 4.24 12.07
CA PRO A 81 5.50 5.11 13.24
C PRO A 81 5.38 6.60 12.91
N THR A 82 5.93 7.00 11.78
CA THR A 82 6.03 8.40 11.33
C THR A 82 5.04 8.75 10.22
N ILE A 83 4.19 7.81 9.81
CA ILE A 83 3.24 8.06 8.71
C ILE A 83 2.33 9.26 9.02
N ALA A 84 2.31 10.20 8.08
CA ALA A 84 1.59 11.45 8.27
C ALA A 84 0.07 11.22 8.30
N GLY A 85 -0.60 11.92 9.22
CA GLY A 85 -2.06 11.89 9.30
C GLY A 85 -2.67 10.57 9.81
N ALA A 86 -1.83 9.62 10.28
CA ALA A 86 -2.29 8.32 10.75
C ALA A 86 -3.42 8.44 11.78
N THR A 87 -4.54 7.83 11.47
CA THR A 87 -5.73 7.78 12.31
C THR A 87 -6.35 6.40 12.27
N CYS A 88 -7.11 6.06 13.30
CA CYS A 88 -7.95 4.86 13.28
C CYS A 88 -9.35 5.28 13.75
N PRO A 89 -10.25 5.61 12.81
CA PRO A 89 -11.62 5.96 13.14
C PRO A 89 -12.38 4.76 13.69
N SER A 90 -13.55 4.99 14.26
CA SER A 90 -14.42 3.93 14.80
C SER A 90 -15.01 3.00 13.72
N MET A 91 -14.94 3.42 12.46
CA MET A 91 -15.34 2.66 11.28
C MET A 91 -14.43 3.00 10.11
N GLN A 92 -13.90 2.01 9.40
CA GLN A 92 -13.17 2.17 8.14
C GLN A 92 -13.30 0.93 7.26
N ILE A 93 -13.07 1.08 5.96
CA ILE A 93 -12.98 0.02 4.97
C ILE A 93 -11.66 0.17 4.19
N PRO A 94 -10.83 -0.87 4.15
CA PRO A 94 -10.87 -2.08 4.99
C PRO A 94 -10.75 -1.73 6.47
N GLY A 95 -11.12 -2.65 7.34
CA GLY A 95 -10.83 -2.55 8.77
C GLY A 95 -9.33 -2.35 9.04
N PRO A 96 -8.93 -1.92 10.24
CA PRO A 96 -7.53 -1.63 10.56
C PRO A 96 -6.62 -2.83 10.26
N THR A 97 -5.52 -2.61 9.55
CA THR A 97 -4.47 -3.63 9.41
C THR A 97 -3.81 -3.85 10.78
N LEU A 98 -3.91 -5.07 11.30
CA LEU A 98 -3.33 -5.44 12.60
C LEU A 98 -1.89 -5.92 12.39
N ILE A 99 -0.90 -5.23 12.94
CA ILE A 99 0.52 -5.58 12.79
C ILE A 99 1.05 -6.10 14.13
N VAL A 100 1.40 -7.38 14.14
CA VAL A 100 1.83 -8.13 15.32
C VAL A 100 3.12 -8.88 15.02
N LYS A 101 3.78 -9.42 16.05
CA LYS A 101 4.99 -10.24 15.89
C LYS A 101 4.67 -11.71 16.08
N GLN A 102 5.41 -12.57 15.39
CA GLN A 102 5.32 -14.01 15.60
C GLN A 102 5.54 -14.36 17.09
N GLY A 103 4.66 -15.17 17.63
CA GLY A 103 4.67 -15.58 19.04
C GLY A 103 3.89 -14.64 19.97
N ASP A 104 3.45 -13.48 19.51
CA ASP A 104 2.59 -12.61 20.32
C ASP A 104 1.28 -13.30 20.69
N VAL A 105 0.85 -13.12 21.92
CA VAL A 105 -0.52 -13.43 22.37
C VAL A 105 -1.37 -12.21 22.04
N VAL A 106 -2.14 -12.32 20.97
CA VAL A 106 -3.01 -11.26 20.47
C VAL A 106 -4.38 -11.36 21.14
N THR A 107 -4.90 -10.22 21.56
CA THR A 107 -6.28 -10.09 22.08
C THR A 107 -7.02 -9.01 21.31
N VAL A 108 -8.15 -9.36 20.70
CA VAL A 108 -9.04 -8.46 19.99
C VAL A 108 -10.39 -8.42 20.70
N THR A 109 -10.78 -7.26 21.20
CA THR A 109 -12.13 -7.04 21.75
C THR A 109 -12.97 -6.31 20.71
N LEU A 110 -14.07 -6.90 20.29
CA LEU A 110 -15.03 -6.32 19.36
C LEU A 110 -16.26 -5.83 20.10
N THR A 111 -16.62 -4.57 19.89
CA THR A 111 -17.90 -3.97 20.31
C THR A 111 -18.81 -3.83 19.11
N ASN A 112 -20.04 -4.32 19.21
CA ASN A 112 -21.03 -4.22 18.15
C ASN A 112 -21.86 -2.94 18.29
N ASN A 113 -21.51 -1.92 17.52
CA ASN A 113 -22.24 -0.66 17.41
C ASN A 113 -23.02 -0.56 16.08
N LEU A 114 -23.19 -1.68 15.35
CA LEU A 114 -24.05 -1.71 14.17
C LEU A 114 -25.50 -1.37 14.54
N PRO A 115 -26.34 -0.94 13.58
CA PRO A 115 -27.77 -0.80 13.83
C PRO A 115 -28.38 -2.07 14.43
N ALA A 116 -29.33 -1.93 15.36
CA ALA A 116 -29.99 -3.08 15.98
C ALA A 116 -30.59 -4.05 14.96
N ALA A 117 -31.07 -3.52 13.83
CA ALA A 117 -31.62 -4.33 12.74
C ALA A 117 -30.57 -5.23 12.05
N ALA A 118 -29.28 -4.92 12.16
CA ALA A 118 -28.19 -5.76 11.63
C ALA A 118 -27.94 -7.02 12.50
N GLY A 119 -28.38 -7.02 13.76
CA GLY A 119 -28.21 -8.13 14.68
C GLY A 119 -26.80 -8.24 15.24
N ASN A 120 -26.37 -9.47 15.49
CA ASN A 120 -25.03 -9.78 16.00
C ASN A 120 -23.94 -9.59 14.93
N THR A 121 -22.70 -9.47 15.40
CA THR A 121 -21.51 -9.49 14.53
C THR A 121 -20.35 -10.22 15.22
N SER A 122 -19.35 -10.62 14.43
CA SER A 122 -18.17 -11.34 14.92
C SER A 122 -16.95 -11.08 14.05
N ILE A 123 -15.80 -11.65 14.44
CA ILE A 123 -14.60 -11.71 13.61
C ILE A 123 -14.10 -13.15 13.56
N LEU A 124 -13.81 -13.63 12.35
CA LEU A 124 -13.01 -14.83 12.10
C LEU A 124 -11.55 -14.43 11.85
N PHE A 125 -10.64 -15.25 12.31
CA PHE A 125 -9.20 -15.12 12.10
C PHE A 125 -8.66 -16.41 11.49
N PRO A 126 -8.82 -16.62 10.18
CA PRO A 126 -8.33 -17.82 9.51
C PRO A 126 -6.83 -18.03 9.69
N GLY A 127 -6.42 -19.29 9.89
CA GLY A 127 -5.01 -19.65 10.12
C GLY A 127 -4.57 -19.62 11.58
N PHE A 128 -5.41 -19.14 12.50
CA PHE A 128 -5.10 -19.09 13.94
C PHE A 128 -6.02 -19.98 14.77
N GLN A 129 -5.51 -20.48 15.90
CA GLN A 129 -6.31 -21.16 16.92
C GLN A 129 -6.90 -20.11 17.86
N VAL A 130 -8.16 -19.79 17.66
CA VAL A 130 -8.83 -18.68 18.35
C VAL A 130 -9.61 -19.16 19.57
N CYS A 131 -9.40 -18.50 20.69
CA CYS A 131 -10.22 -18.60 21.88
C CYS A 131 -11.16 -17.39 21.98
N ALA A 132 -12.43 -17.60 22.22
CA ALA A 132 -13.39 -16.52 22.44
C ALA A 132 -13.37 -16.01 23.91
N ALA A 133 -12.21 -15.73 24.44
CA ALA A 133 -11.90 -15.11 25.71
C ALA A 133 -10.44 -14.64 25.72
N ALA A 134 -10.01 -13.88 26.73
CA ALA A 134 -8.59 -13.70 27.00
C ALA A 134 -7.98 -15.05 27.43
N LEU A 135 -6.80 -15.41 26.87
CA LEU A 135 -6.12 -16.64 27.25
C LEU A 135 -5.68 -16.60 28.74
N ASN A 136 -5.65 -17.77 29.38
CA ASN A 136 -5.02 -17.94 30.67
C ASN A 136 -3.51 -17.63 30.59
N PRO A 137 -2.83 -17.39 31.74
CA PRO A 137 -1.38 -17.15 31.74
C PRO A 137 -0.53 -18.28 31.16
N ASP A 138 -1.05 -19.52 31.15
CA ASP A 138 -0.42 -20.70 30.55
C ASP A 138 -0.70 -20.87 29.07
N GLY A 139 -1.40 -19.89 28.43
CA GLY A 139 -1.76 -19.91 27.02
C GLY A 139 -2.99 -20.75 26.67
N THR A 140 -3.66 -21.35 27.64
CA THR A 140 -4.87 -22.15 27.43
C THR A 140 -6.12 -21.27 27.34
N CYS A 141 -7.14 -21.78 26.63
CA CYS A 141 -8.44 -21.13 26.57
C CYS A 141 -9.23 -21.42 27.87
N PRO A 142 -9.76 -20.38 28.56
CA PRO A 142 -10.58 -20.60 29.74
C PRO A 142 -11.93 -21.26 29.37
N THR A 143 -12.56 -21.86 30.39
CA THR A 143 -13.88 -22.47 30.19
C THR A 143 -15.02 -21.45 30.05
N THR A 144 -14.82 -20.25 30.60
CA THR A 144 -15.78 -19.15 30.48
C THR A 144 -15.42 -18.30 29.24
N LEU A 145 -16.30 -18.30 28.24
CA LEU A 145 -16.14 -17.58 27.01
C LEU A 145 -16.90 -16.25 27.03
N THR A 146 -16.48 -15.28 26.23
CA THR A 146 -17.14 -13.99 26.06
C THR A 146 -18.12 -14.01 24.86
N GLY A 147 -19.02 -13.04 24.81
CA GLY A 147 -20.02 -12.92 23.74
C GLY A 147 -21.11 -13.99 23.80
N VAL A 148 -21.93 -14.04 22.78
CA VAL A 148 -23.03 -15.01 22.63
C VAL A 148 -22.65 -16.12 21.64
N PRO A 149 -23.23 -17.34 21.73
CA PRO A 149 -22.97 -18.37 20.76
C PRO A 149 -23.46 -17.95 19.35
N GLY A 150 -22.59 -18.10 18.34
CA GLY A 150 -22.92 -17.96 16.93
C GLY A 150 -22.66 -19.27 16.17
N LEU A 151 -22.87 -19.24 14.85
CA LEU A 151 -22.73 -20.42 14.01
C LEU A 151 -21.26 -20.84 13.84
N LEU A 152 -20.38 -19.89 13.51
CA LEU A 152 -18.98 -20.16 13.22
C LEU A 152 -18.04 -19.80 14.40
N THR A 153 -18.43 -18.83 15.20
CA THR A 153 -17.67 -18.35 16.36
C THR A 153 -18.63 -17.71 17.37
N ARG A 154 -18.11 -17.22 18.49
CA ARG A 154 -18.93 -16.38 19.38
C ARG A 154 -19.07 -14.98 18.79
N GLU A 155 -20.19 -14.34 19.06
CA GLU A 155 -20.63 -13.08 18.47
C GLU A 155 -20.81 -12.01 19.53
N ALA A 156 -20.69 -10.75 19.14
CA ALA A 156 -21.12 -9.61 19.92
C ALA A 156 -22.58 -9.30 19.57
N ALA A 157 -23.50 -9.40 20.54
CA ALA A 157 -24.86 -8.88 20.37
C ALA A 157 -24.83 -7.37 20.16
N HIS A 158 -25.90 -6.80 19.59
CA HIS A 158 -26.02 -5.34 19.46
C HIS A 158 -25.79 -4.64 20.82
N GLY A 159 -24.87 -3.65 20.82
CA GLY A 159 -24.41 -2.95 22.03
C GLY A 159 -23.52 -3.78 22.95
N GLY A 160 -23.27 -5.06 22.65
CA GLY A 160 -22.43 -5.97 23.42
C GLY A 160 -21.01 -6.10 22.90
N THR A 161 -20.23 -6.95 23.57
CA THR A 161 -18.83 -7.21 23.24
C THR A 161 -18.52 -8.70 23.17
N VAL A 162 -17.51 -9.04 22.37
CA VAL A 162 -16.84 -10.35 22.39
C VAL A 162 -15.33 -10.14 22.36
N THR A 163 -14.59 -11.01 23.04
CA THR A 163 -13.13 -10.96 23.02
C THR A 163 -12.61 -12.24 22.39
N TYR A 164 -11.67 -12.08 21.47
CA TYR A 164 -10.93 -13.16 20.82
C TYR A 164 -9.47 -13.08 21.23
N SER A 165 -8.83 -14.23 21.47
CA SER A 165 -7.39 -14.30 21.69
C SER A 165 -6.78 -15.48 20.95
N PHE A 166 -5.59 -15.29 20.45
CA PHE A 166 -4.81 -16.31 19.73
C PHE A 166 -3.33 -16.03 19.83
N VAL A 167 -2.51 -17.03 19.56
CA VAL A 167 -1.08 -16.86 19.36
C VAL A 167 -0.83 -16.60 17.87
N ALA A 168 -0.12 -15.52 17.54
CA ALA A 168 0.30 -15.20 16.18
C ALA A 168 1.45 -16.13 15.74
N ALA A 169 1.15 -17.41 15.48
CA ALA A 169 2.16 -18.45 15.30
C ALA A 169 2.86 -18.39 13.94
N THR A 170 2.16 -17.98 12.89
CA THR A 170 2.61 -18.06 11.50
C THR A 170 2.89 -16.68 10.94
N PRO A 171 4.14 -16.36 10.54
CA PRO A 171 4.47 -15.10 9.88
C PRO A 171 3.75 -14.95 8.54
N GLY A 172 3.69 -13.70 8.04
CA GLY A 172 3.11 -13.37 6.75
C GLY A 172 1.78 -12.65 6.86
N THR A 173 1.05 -12.60 5.77
CA THR A 173 -0.23 -11.89 5.65
C THR A 173 -1.40 -12.84 5.84
N HIS A 174 -2.41 -12.41 6.58
CA HIS A 174 -3.64 -13.16 6.85
C HIS A 174 -4.85 -12.21 6.73
N ALA A 175 -6.00 -12.76 6.34
CA ALA A 175 -7.26 -12.04 6.35
C ALA A 175 -7.96 -12.16 7.71
N TYR A 176 -8.82 -11.18 8.03
CA TYR A 176 -9.87 -11.33 9.04
C TYR A 176 -11.18 -10.75 8.50
N TYR A 177 -12.32 -11.33 8.87
CA TYR A 177 -13.62 -10.91 8.36
C TYR A 177 -14.75 -11.41 9.25
N SER A 178 -15.99 -10.92 9.00
CA SER A 178 -17.15 -11.33 9.79
C SER A 178 -17.50 -12.80 9.59
N GLY A 179 -17.76 -13.51 10.68
CA GLY A 179 -18.29 -14.87 10.70
C GLY A 179 -19.81 -14.92 10.90
N THR A 180 -20.49 -13.76 10.87
CA THR A 180 -21.94 -13.63 11.08
C THR A 180 -22.56 -13.09 9.80
N GLN A 181 -23.59 -13.79 9.25
CA GLN A 181 -24.26 -13.39 8.00
C GLN A 181 -23.25 -12.94 6.93
N GLY A 182 -22.31 -13.82 6.57
CA GLY A 182 -21.14 -13.45 5.77
C GLY A 182 -21.48 -12.89 4.40
N ASP A 183 -22.58 -13.31 3.79
CA ASP A 183 -23.09 -12.79 2.53
C ASP A 183 -23.52 -11.32 2.59
N LEU A 184 -23.93 -10.82 3.76
CA LEU A 184 -24.27 -9.42 3.98
C LEU A 184 -23.11 -8.66 4.67
N GLN A 185 -22.57 -9.18 5.77
CA GLN A 185 -21.65 -8.41 6.60
C GLN A 185 -20.28 -8.21 5.92
N VAL A 186 -19.80 -9.17 5.12
CA VAL A 186 -18.58 -8.99 4.32
C VAL A 186 -18.84 -8.01 3.17
N GLU A 187 -19.97 -8.15 2.48
CA GLU A 187 -20.39 -7.18 1.44
C GLU A 187 -20.44 -5.76 1.98
N MET A 188 -20.98 -5.56 3.17
CA MET A 188 -21.08 -4.24 3.80
C MET A 188 -19.73 -3.64 4.21
N GLY A 189 -18.63 -4.45 4.27
CA GLY A 189 -17.26 -3.99 4.52
C GLY A 189 -16.60 -4.50 5.81
N LEU A 190 -17.16 -5.51 6.47
CA LEU A 190 -16.59 -6.08 7.71
C LEU A 190 -15.47 -7.09 7.40
N TYR A 191 -14.32 -6.59 6.97
CA TYR A 191 -13.10 -7.33 6.67
C TYR A 191 -11.84 -6.48 6.87
N GLY A 192 -10.67 -7.13 6.94
CA GLY A 192 -9.37 -6.48 7.05
C GLY A 192 -8.21 -7.50 6.99
N ALA A 193 -7.00 -7.05 7.31
CA ALA A 193 -5.79 -7.85 7.23
C ALA A 193 -5.00 -7.88 8.54
N ILE A 194 -4.27 -8.98 8.76
CA ILE A 194 -3.27 -9.11 9.83
C ILE A 194 -1.91 -9.37 9.18
N ILE A 195 -0.89 -8.62 9.56
CA ILE A 195 0.49 -8.87 9.22
C ILE A 195 1.21 -9.40 10.46
N VAL A 196 1.71 -10.63 10.38
CA VAL A 196 2.54 -11.24 11.43
C VAL A 196 4.00 -11.11 10.99
N LEU A 197 4.76 -10.26 11.70
CA LEU A 197 6.18 -10.07 11.45
C LEU A 197 6.98 -11.26 11.97
N PRO A 198 7.96 -11.78 11.22
CA PRO A 198 8.78 -12.89 11.68
C PRO A 198 9.65 -12.50 12.87
N THR A 199 9.92 -13.44 13.78
CA THR A 199 10.81 -13.21 14.93
C THR A 199 11.84 -14.34 15.04
N SER A 200 13.06 -14.00 15.46
CA SER A 200 14.10 -15.00 15.79
C SER A 200 14.05 -15.45 17.25
N ALA A 201 13.44 -14.63 18.11
CA ALA A 201 13.18 -14.87 19.52
C ALA A 201 12.02 -13.98 19.97
N PRO A 202 11.35 -14.23 21.09
CA PRO A 202 10.25 -13.40 21.55
C PRO A 202 10.58 -11.90 21.54
N GLY A 203 9.79 -11.11 20.83
CA GLY A 203 9.94 -9.67 20.72
C GLY A 203 11.03 -9.16 19.78
N THR A 204 11.81 -10.03 19.14
CA THR A 204 12.91 -9.64 18.23
C THR A 204 12.56 -10.03 16.80
N VAL A 205 12.49 -9.05 15.91
CA VAL A 205 12.25 -9.31 14.48
C VAL A 205 13.46 -10.02 13.87
N ALA A 206 13.22 -11.11 13.14
CA ALA A 206 14.26 -11.91 12.52
C ALA A 206 14.95 -11.18 11.37
N VAL A 207 16.27 -11.35 11.26
CA VAL A 207 17.07 -10.96 10.09
C VAL A 207 17.64 -12.25 9.49
N PRO A 208 16.97 -12.86 8.50
CA PRO A 208 17.51 -14.05 7.85
C PRO A 208 18.82 -13.78 7.11
N ALA A 209 19.62 -14.83 6.92
CA ALA A 209 20.88 -14.72 6.18
C ALA A 209 20.63 -14.18 4.76
N GLY A 210 21.41 -13.19 4.36
CA GLY A 210 21.29 -12.52 3.07
C GLY A 210 20.31 -11.34 3.03
N CYS A 211 19.49 -11.13 4.06
CA CYS A 211 18.64 -9.97 4.16
C CYS A 211 19.37 -8.79 4.81
N ARG A 212 19.06 -7.59 4.37
CA ARG A 212 19.52 -6.34 5.02
C ARG A 212 18.69 -6.10 6.28
N ALA A 213 19.33 -5.90 7.42
CA ALA A 213 18.66 -5.50 8.65
C ALA A 213 17.91 -4.18 8.44
N VAL A 214 16.77 -4.01 9.13
CA VAL A 214 16.10 -2.70 9.19
C VAL A 214 16.99 -1.73 9.95
N ALA A 215 17.24 -0.57 9.37
CA ALA A 215 18.07 0.49 9.92
C ALA A 215 17.24 1.75 10.17
N ALA A 216 17.79 2.72 10.91
CA ALA A 216 17.12 4.01 11.05
C ALA A 216 17.10 4.77 9.72
N THR A 217 18.19 4.62 8.93
CA THR A 217 18.34 5.24 7.61
C THR A 217 18.98 4.25 6.64
N LEU A 218 18.61 4.35 5.37
CA LEU A 218 19.25 3.68 4.25
C LEU A 218 20.58 4.34 3.88
N PRO A 219 21.43 3.69 3.05
CA PRO A 219 22.71 4.28 2.63
C PRO A 219 22.57 5.64 1.90
N ASP A 220 21.48 5.88 1.23
CA ASP A 220 21.13 7.13 0.54
C ASP A 220 20.60 8.23 1.48
N GLY A 221 20.46 7.95 2.78
CA GLY A 221 19.97 8.88 3.79
C GLY A 221 18.46 8.86 3.99
N GLN A 222 17.72 8.10 3.22
CA GLN A 222 16.29 7.89 3.45
C GLN A 222 16.06 7.05 4.72
N THR A 223 14.96 7.25 5.39
CA THR A 223 14.59 6.39 6.52
C THR A 223 14.22 4.98 6.00
N ASP A 224 14.52 3.94 6.74
CA ASP A 224 14.12 2.56 6.42
C ASP A 224 12.83 2.24 7.18
N PHE A 225 11.71 2.15 6.48
CA PHE A 225 10.38 1.96 7.08
C PHE A 225 9.85 0.53 6.99
N ARG A 226 10.65 -0.36 6.47
CA ARG A 226 10.27 -1.76 6.48
C ARG A 226 9.89 -2.19 7.89
N ASN A 227 8.77 -2.87 8.00
CA ASN A 227 8.35 -3.48 9.26
C ASN A 227 9.29 -4.60 9.70
N ALA A 228 9.96 -5.27 8.75
CA ALA A 228 10.92 -6.35 8.98
C ALA A 228 11.96 -6.44 7.86
N ALA A 229 13.06 -7.14 8.10
CA ALA A 229 14.08 -7.43 7.08
C ALA A 229 13.63 -8.44 6.02
N ALA A 230 12.63 -9.25 6.34
CA ALA A 230 12.03 -10.26 5.49
C ALA A 230 10.58 -10.52 5.89
N ALA A 231 9.78 -11.01 4.95
CA ALA A 231 8.37 -11.38 5.23
C ALA A 231 8.25 -12.67 6.07
N TYR A 232 9.27 -13.54 6.01
CA TYR A 232 9.33 -14.83 6.71
C TYR A 232 10.73 -15.06 7.27
N ASN A 233 10.88 -16.02 8.18
CA ASN A 233 12.18 -16.44 8.75
C ASN A 233 13.05 -17.17 7.70
N HIS A 234 13.20 -16.59 6.51
CA HIS A 234 13.91 -17.22 5.41
C HIS A 234 14.56 -16.20 4.47
N GLY A 235 15.79 -16.48 4.00
CA GLY A 235 16.55 -15.56 3.15
C GLY A 235 15.96 -15.30 1.76
N THR A 236 15.04 -16.13 1.27
CA THR A 236 14.33 -15.87 0.01
C THR A 236 13.17 -14.88 0.14
N ALA A 237 12.85 -14.46 1.36
CA ALA A 237 11.74 -13.55 1.67
C ALA A 237 12.21 -12.15 2.04
N CYS A 238 13.46 -11.78 1.73
CA CYS A 238 13.97 -10.42 1.87
C CYS A 238 13.18 -9.45 0.98
N TYR A 239 13.04 -8.20 1.43
CA TYR A 239 12.43 -7.14 0.63
C TYR A 239 13.03 -5.78 0.99
N ASP A 240 12.82 -4.81 0.10
CA ASP A 240 13.22 -3.42 0.26
C ASP A 240 12.03 -2.51 0.50
N ARG A 241 10.86 -2.84 -0.07
CA ARG A 241 9.57 -2.14 0.13
C ARG A 241 8.45 -3.14 0.28
N GLU A 242 7.35 -2.74 0.92
CA GLU A 242 6.16 -3.57 1.05
C GLU A 242 4.87 -2.78 0.84
N TYR A 243 3.91 -3.39 0.17
CA TYR A 243 2.57 -2.85 -0.06
C TYR A 243 1.52 -3.90 0.27
N LEU A 244 0.43 -3.46 0.87
CA LEU A 244 -0.74 -4.30 1.15
C LEU A 244 -1.87 -3.91 0.20
N PHE A 245 -2.43 -4.88 -0.50
CA PHE A 245 -3.57 -4.71 -1.38
C PHE A 245 -4.70 -5.66 -0.96
N GLN A 246 -5.81 -5.08 -0.54
CA GLN A 246 -7.02 -5.79 -0.15
C GLN A 246 -8.08 -5.55 -1.24
N PHE A 247 -8.43 -6.59 -1.97
CA PHE A 247 -9.34 -6.53 -3.11
C PHE A 247 -10.76 -6.83 -2.67
N SER A 248 -11.69 -5.96 -3.01
CA SER A 248 -13.12 -6.12 -2.72
C SER A 248 -13.97 -5.47 -3.79
N GLU A 249 -15.18 -5.93 -3.94
CA GLU A 249 -16.19 -5.33 -4.78
C GLU A 249 -17.43 -4.99 -3.94
N MET A 250 -18.37 -4.22 -4.52
CA MET A 250 -19.53 -3.72 -3.81
C MET A 250 -20.73 -3.58 -4.75
N ASP A 251 -21.86 -4.13 -4.33
CA ASP A 251 -23.16 -3.91 -4.97
C ASP A 251 -23.94 -2.80 -4.22
N PRO A 252 -24.05 -1.58 -4.75
CA PRO A 252 -24.67 -0.47 -4.06
C PRO A 252 -26.16 -0.67 -3.75
N ARG A 253 -26.83 -1.63 -4.42
CA ARG A 253 -28.23 -1.95 -4.13
C ARG A 253 -28.37 -2.63 -2.77
N ILE A 254 -27.44 -3.52 -2.43
CA ILE A 254 -27.38 -4.19 -1.12
C ILE A 254 -27.22 -3.16 -0.01
N HIS A 255 -26.26 -2.25 -0.20
CA HIS A 255 -25.99 -1.16 0.73
C HIS A 255 -27.19 -0.23 0.92
N THR A 256 -27.89 0.10 -0.15
CA THR A 256 -29.11 0.93 -0.10
C THR A 256 -30.24 0.21 0.65
N GLN A 257 -30.45 -1.09 0.43
CA GLN A 257 -31.46 -1.87 1.14
C GLN A 257 -31.15 -1.97 2.64
N ALA A 258 -29.87 -2.15 3.00
CA ALA A 258 -29.43 -2.19 4.39
C ALA A 258 -29.65 -0.83 5.08
N GLU A 259 -29.32 0.28 4.40
CA GLU A 259 -29.54 1.62 4.93
C GLU A 259 -31.01 1.92 5.20
N GLN A 260 -31.89 1.59 4.27
CA GLN A 260 -33.33 1.81 4.43
C GLN A 260 -33.94 1.07 5.63
N GLN A 261 -33.29 -0.01 6.08
CA GLN A 261 -33.74 -0.82 7.19
C GLN A 261 -32.95 -0.57 8.49
N ALA A 262 -31.92 0.26 8.47
CA ALA A 262 -31.03 0.48 9.61
C ALA A 262 -31.75 1.02 10.86
N ALA A 263 -32.79 1.83 10.68
CA ALA A 263 -33.57 2.41 11.78
C ALA A 263 -34.64 1.46 12.38
N ASN A 264 -34.83 0.25 11.81
CA ASN A 264 -35.83 -0.68 12.29
C ASN A 264 -35.46 -1.19 13.69
N ALA A 265 -36.41 -1.17 14.60
CA ALA A 265 -36.24 -1.79 15.91
C ALA A 265 -36.12 -3.32 15.76
N CYS A 266 -35.13 -3.90 16.42
CA CYS A 266 -34.87 -5.33 16.38
C CYS A 266 -34.28 -5.84 17.68
N THR A 267 -34.70 -7.03 18.09
CA THR A 267 -34.16 -7.74 19.27
C THR A 267 -33.66 -9.14 18.91
N LEU A 268 -33.75 -9.53 17.64
CA LEU A 268 -33.34 -10.86 17.17
C LEU A 268 -31.82 -10.92 16.99
N PRO A 269 -31.15 -12.01 17.39
CA PRO A 269 -29.71 -12.21 17.21
C PRO A 269 -29.26 -12.10 15.74
N ASN A 270 -30.05 -12.63 14.82
CA ASN A 270 -29.77 -12.60 13.38
C ASN A 270 -30.19 -11.27 12.72
N GLY A 271 -30.61 -10.27 13.52
CA GLY A 271 -31.14 -9.03 12.98
C GLY A 271 -32.56 -9.18 12.42
N CYS A 272 -33.05 -8.09 11.85
CA CYS A 272 -34.39 -7.98 11.26
C CYS A 272 -34.33 -7.40 9.83
N MET A 273 -33.15 -7.26 9.27
CA MET A 273 -33.00 -6.81 7.89
C MET A 273 -33.38 -7.93 6.93
N THR A 274 -34.11 -7.57 5.89
CA THR A 274 -34.39 -8.43 4.75
C THR A 274 -33.72 -7.80 3.53
N VAL A 275 -32.44 -8.13 3.34
CA VAL A 275 -31.60 -7.61 2.26
C VAL A 275 -31.39 -8.72 1.24
N GLU A 276 -31.70 -8.43 -0.02
CA GLU A 276 -31.49 -9.36 -1.12
C GLU A 276 -30.03 -9.26 -1.59
N THR A 277 -29.22 -10.26 -1.21
CA THR A 277 -27.80 -10.35 -1.59
C THR A 277 -27.57 -11.03 -2.93
N GLU A 278 -28.62 -11.59 -3.53
CA GLU A 278 -28.63 -12.20 -4.86
C GLU A 278 -29.84 -11.69 -5.69
N PRO A 279 -29.73 -11.60 -7.04
CA PRO A 279 -28.51 -11.75 -7.82
C PRO A 279 -27.50 -10.62 -7.53
N TYR A 280 -26.20 -10.95 -7.55
CA TYR A 280 -25.11 -10.03 -7.19
C TYR A 280 -24.64 -9.23 -8.41
N HIS A 281 -24.68 -7.90 -8.32
CA HIS A 281 -24.31 -6.97 -9.40
C HIS A 281 -23.39 -5.86 -8.88
N PRO A 282 -22.13 -6.16 -8.58
CA PRO A 282 -21.22 -5.13 -8.10
C PRO A 282 -20.98 -4.06 -9.17
N ALA A 283 -20.90 -2.81 -8.71
CA ALA A 283 -20.64 -1.65 -9.54
C ALA A 283 -19.35 -0.91 -9.14
N TYR A 284 -18.87 -1.12 -7.92
CA TYR A 284 -17.63 -0.57 -7.42
C TYR A 284 -16.65 -1.71 -7.13
N PHE A 285 -15.44 -1.56 -7.66
CA PHE A 285 -14.35 -2.51 -7.53
C PHE A 285 -13.18 -1.76 -6.90
N MET A 286 -12.71 -2.23 -5.76
CA MET A 286 -11.86 -1.45 -4.88
C MET A 286 -10.56 -2.17 -4.54
N VAL A 287 -9.49 -1.39 -4.45
CA VAL A 287 -8.24 -1.77 -3.79
C VAL A 287 -8.13 -0.94 -2.51
N ASN A 288 -7.95 -1.61 -1.37
CA ASN A 288 -7.89 -0.95 -0.06
C ASN A 288 -9.09 -0.04 0.25
N GLY A 289 -10.27 -0.41 -0.26
CA GLY A 289 -11.51 0.33 -0.05
C GLY A 289 -11.71 1.53 -0.96
N ARG A 290 -10.79 1.82 -1.88
CA ARG A 290 -10.89 2.90 -2.87
C ARG A 290 -10.87 2.34 -4.28
N SER A 291 -11.55 3.02 -5.21
CA SER A 291 -11.46 2.76 -6.66
C SER A 291 -10.57 3.80 -7.31
N MET A 292 -9.92 3.46 -8.44
CA MET A 292 -9.17 4.47 -9.21
C MET A 292 -10.08 5.64 -9.64
N PRO A 293 -9.62 6.90 -9.55
CA PRO A 293 -8.26 7.34 -9.20
C PRO A 293 -8.03 7.57 -7.70
N ASP A 294 -9.04 7.43 -6.85
CA ASP A 294 -8.96 7.75 -5.42
C ASP A 294 -7.96 6.86 -4.66
N ASP A 295 -7.69 5.65 -5.17
CA ASP A 295 -6.71 4.72 -4.62
C ASP A 295 -5.25 5.18 -4.83
N MET A 296 -5.01 6.10 -5.77
CA MET A 296 -3.70 6.71 -6.00
C MET A 296 -3.41 7.90 -5.07
N ASP A 297 -4.41 8.41 -4.34
CA ASP A 297 -4.22 9.47 -3.35
C ASP A 297 -3.49 8.93 -2.11
N PRO A 298 -2.75 9.77 -1.36
CA PRO A 298 -1.96 9.33 -0.21
C PRO A 298 -2.75 8.54 0.84
N ASN A 299 -2.05 7.68 1.59
CA ASN A 299 -2.60 7.07 2.79
C ASN A 299 -3.09 8.13 3.76
N TYR A 300 -4.19 7.86 4.47
CA TYR A 300 -4.83 8.75 5.45
C TYR A 300 -5.21 10.13 4.91
N ALA A 301 -5.43 10.25 3.60
CA ALA A 301 -5.89 11.49 2.98
C ALA A 301 -7.22 11.94 3.60
N VAL A 302 -7.29 13.23 3.97
CA VAL A 302 -8.41 13.78 4.77
C VAL A 302 -9.76 13.70 4.08
N GLN A 303 -9.79 13.62 2.74
CA GLN A 303 -11.01 13.43 1.94
C GLN A 303 -11.61 12.02 2.07
N TYR A 304 -10.85 11.04 2.58
CA TYR A 304 -11.30 9.65 2.76
C TYR A 304 -11.24 9.21 4.23
N PRO A 305 -12.03 9.84 5.12
CA PRO A 305 -11.92 9.62 6.57
C PRO A 305 -12.23 8.17 6.99
N HIS A 306 -12.92 7.40 6.14
CA HIS A 306 -13.29 6.01 6.37
C HIS A 306 -12.64 5.03 5.38
N GLN A 307 -11.71 5.49 4.55
CA GLN A 307 -10.97 4.70 3.55
C GLN A 307 -9.48 5.10 3.62
N PRO A 308 -8.77 4.75 4.72
CA PRO A 308 -7.49 5.36 5.02
C PRO A 308 -6.33 4.89 4.13
N TYR A 309 -6.46 3.75 3.47
CA TYR A 309 -5.34 3.11 2.76
C TYR A 309 -5.40 3.34 1.26
N ASN A 310 -4.23 3.48 0.65
CA ASN A 310 -4.10 3.67 -0.79
C ASN A 310 -3.64 2.41 -1.53
N GLY A 311 -3.57 2.51 -2.87
CA GLY A 311 -3.04 1.50 -3.77
C GLY A 311 -1.99 2.11 -4.71
N ASN A 312 -1.08 2.95 -4.22
CA ASN A 312 -0.08 3.68 -5.00
C ASN A 312 1.34 3.14 -4.76
N PRO A 313 1.73 2.00 -5.37
CA PRO A 313 3.04 1.42 -5.15
C PRO A 313 4.14 2.15 -5.92
N HIS A 314 5.27 2.37 -5.25
CA HIS A 314 6.49 2.94 -5.81
C HIS A 314 7.69 2.03 -5.56
N MET A 315 8.67 2.05 -6.45
CA MET A 315 9.97 1.41 -6.23
C MET A 315 11.10 2.16 -6.93
N HIS A 316 12.32 1.91 -6.50
CA HIS A 316 13.51 2.22 -7.30
C HIS A 316 13.96 0.99 -8.10
N PRO A 317 14.65 1.18 -9.24
CA PRO A 317 15.22 0.06 -9.99
C PRO A 317 16.08 -0.84 -9.08
N GLY A 318 15.89 -2.15 -9.20
CA GLY A 318 16.66 -3.15 -8.45
C GLY A 318 16.13 -3.48 -7.05
N GLU A 319 15.14 -2.78 -6.54
CA GLU A 319 14.51 -3.10 -5.26
C GLU A 319 13.62 -4.35 -5.36
N LEU A 320 13.55 -5.08 -4.26
CA LEU A 320 12.62 -6.17 -4.05
C LEU A 320 11.36 -5.63 -3.38
N VAL A 321 10.24 -5.69 -4.07
CA VAL A 321 8.96 -5.18 -3.57
C VAL A 321 8.10 -6.33 -3.08
N LEU A 322 7.80 -6.36 -1.79
CA LEU A 322 6.88 -7.31 -1.20
C LEU A 322 5.44 -6.88 -1.44
N LEU A 323 4.69 -7.70 -2.15
CA LEU A 323 3.26 -7.57 -2.34
C LEU A 323 2.54 -8.46 -1.35
N ARG A 324 1.73 -7.86 -0.49
CA ARG A 324 0.80 -8.54 0.40
C ARG A 324 -0.59 -8.41 -0.18
N ILE A 325 -1.16 -9.49 -0.65
CA ILE A 325 -2.42 -9.52 -1.39
C ILE A 325 -3.45 -10.28 -0.57
N VAL A 326 -4.61 -9.68 -0.36
CA VAL A 326 -5.74 -10.29 0.37
C VAL A 326 -7.01 -10.17 -0.46
N GLY A 327 -7.68 -11.28 -0.69
CA GLY A 327 -9.06 -11.30 -1.21
C GLY A 327 -10.04 -11.11 -0.08
N THR A 328 -10.85 -10.04 -0.12
CA THR A 328 -11.73 -9.64 0.98
C THR A 328 -13.21 -9.55 0.59
N GLY A 329 -13.51 -9.48 -0.69
CA GLY A 329 -14.88 -9.42 -1.20
C GLY A 329 -15.57 -10.79 -1.30
N ARG A 330 -16.48 -10.91 -2.26
CA ARG A 330 -17.23 -12.14 -2.57
C ARG A 330 -16.73 -12.85 -3.82
N TRP A 331 -16.03 -12.11 -4.73
CA TRP A 331 -15.51 -12.63 -6.00
C TRP A 331 -13.99 -12.82 -5.97
N GLN A 332 -13.51 -13.66 -6.89
CA GLN A 332 -12.09 -13.75 -7.21
C GLN A 332 -11.74 -12.67 -8.24
N HIS A 333 -10.58 -12.06 -8.05
CA HIS A 333 -10.07 -11.05 -8.97
C HIS A 333 -8.73 -11.49 -9.55
N PRO A 334 -8.57 -11.45 -10.89
CA PRO A 334 -7.29 -11.76 -11.53
C PRO A 334 -6.40 -10.51 -11.51
N PHE A 335 -5.66 -10.31 -10.44
CA PHE A 335 -4.76 -9.16 -10.31
C PHE A 335 -3.54 -9.35 -11.22
N HIS A 336 -3.40 -8.45 -12.19
CA HIS A 336 -2.42 -8.50 -13.25
C HIS A 336 -1.38 -7.39 -13.06
N GLU A 337 -0.11 -7.79 -13.03
CA GLU A 337 1.02 -6.91 -12.78
C GLU A 337 1.84 -6.75 -14.06
N HIS A 338 1.86 -5.51 -14.62
CA HIS A 338 2.73 -5.16 -15.73
C HIS A 338 4.16 -4.92 -15.25
N GLY A 339 5.12 -5.06 -16.14
CA GLY A 339 6.54 -4.79 -15.91
C GLY A 339 7.40 -6.02 -15.63
N ASN A 340 6.91 -6.99 -14.91
CA ASN A 340 7.56 -8.27 -14.65
C ASN A 340 6.61 -9.27 -13.98
N HIS A 341 7.13 -10.45 -13.70
CA HIS A 341 6.42 -11.46 -12.91
C HIS A 341 6.60 -11.24 -11.40
N VAL A 342 5.58 -11.61 -10.65
CA VAL A 342 5.64 -11.77 -9.20
C VAL A 342 6.08 -13.19 -8.84
N ARG A 343 7.09 -13.33 -8.01
CA ARG A 343 7.42 -14.59 -7.35
C ARG A 343 6.49 -14.80 -6.17
N VAL A 344 5.56 -15.73 -6.25
CA VAL A 344 4.74 -16.12 -5.09
C VAL A 344 5.67 -16.71 -4.02
N LEU A 345 5.69 -16.10 -2.84
CA LEU A 345 6.45 -16.58 -1.69
C LEU A 345 5.64 -17.54 -0.84
N ALA A 346 4.40 -17.17 -0.54
CA ALA A 346 3.56 -17.86 0.42
C ALA A 346 2.07 -17.69 0.12
N ARG A 347 1.27 -18.60 0.68
CA ARG A 347 -0.20 -18.48 0.75
C ARG A 347 -0.65 -18.76 2.18
N ASP A 348 -1.48 -17.88 2.73
CA ASP A 348 -2.00 -17.98 4.11
C ASP A 348 -0.91 -18.26 5.15
N GLY A 349 0.21 -17.52 5.07
CA GLY A 349 1.35 -17.70 5.95
C GLY A 349 2.21 -18.95 5.68
N ASN A 350 1.88 -19.77 4.70
CA ASN A 350 2.62 -20.99 4.36
C ASN A 350 3.66 -20.70 3.27
N LEU A 351 4.92 -20.57 3.69
CA LEU A 351 6.05 -20.30 2.79
C LEU A 351 6.31 -21.48 1.85
N LEU A 352 6.42 -21.20 0.53
CA LEU A 352 6.59 -22.18 -0.53
C LEU A 352 8.09 -22.42 -0.79
N LEU A 353 8.64 -23.45 -0.18
CA LEU A 353 10.04 -23.85 -0.35
C LEU A 353 10.19 -25.13 -1.17
N SER A 354 11.33 -25.28 -1.83
CA SER A 354 11.70 -26.50 -2.55
C SER A 354 11.81 -27.68 -1.58
N LYS A 355 11.18 -28.80 -1.94
CA LYS A 355 11.27 -30.04 -1.16
C LYS A 355 12.65 -30.69 -1.23
N THR A 356 13.44 -30.37 -2.26
CA THR A 356 14.78 -30.95 -2.48
C THR A 356 15.89 -30.03 -1.99
N ASP A 357 15.61 -28.73 -1.84
CA ASP A 357 16.56 -27.72 -1.36
C ASP A 357 15.78 -26.62 -0.63
N ALA A 358 15.64 -26.79 0.67
CA ALA A 358 14.88 -25.86 1.51
C ALA A 358 15.46 -24.42 1.57
N THR A 359 16.64 -24.19 0.99
CA THR A 359 17.19 -22.82 0.87
C THR A 359 16.61 -22.04 -0.31
N LYS A 360 15.80 -22.67 -1.16
CA LYS A 360 15.24 -22.09 -2.38
C LYS A 360 13.72 -21.94 -2.32
N ALA A 361 13.24 -20.80 -2.75
CA ALA A 361 11.81 -20.60 -2.99
C ALA A 361 11.34 -21.50 -4.15
N ALA A 362 10.13 -22.06 -4.01
CA ALA A 362 9.50 -22.94 -5.01
C ALA A 362 8.17 -22.41 -5.52
N GLY A 363 7.72 -21.24 -5.06
CA GLY A 363 6.50 -20.63 -5.58
C GLY A 363 6.63 -20.25 -7.06
N PRO A 364 5.52 -20.23 -7.82
CA PRO A 364 5.53 -19.89 -9.25
C PRO A 364 5.89 -18.42 -9.48
N LEU A 365 6.32 -18.13 -10.71
CA LEU A 365 6.38 -16.78 -11.25
C LEU A 365 5.07 -16.53 -12.01
N LEU A 366 4.32 -15.53 -11.61
CA LEU A 366 3.02 -15.17 -12.20
C LEU A 366 3.03 -13.69 -12.56
N PHE A 367 2.38 -13.33 -13.65
CA PHE A 367 2.08 -11.95 -14.03
C PHE A 367 0.57 -11.65 -13.92
N THR A 368 -0.19 -12.64 -13.49
CA THR A 368 -1.57 -12.49 -13.04
C THR A 368 -1.72 -13.37 -11.80
N THR A 369 -1.83 -12.72 -10.66
CA THR A 369 -2.09 -13.38 -9.39
C THR A 369 -3.59 -13.40 -9.12
N THR A 370 -4.08 -14.40 -8.41
CA THR A 370 -5.51 -14.51 -8.15
C THR A 370 -5.79 -14.21 -6.69
N THR A 371 -6.63 -13.21 -6.44
CA THR A 371 -7.18 -12.97 -5.12
C THR A 371 -8.39 -13.90 -4.92
N THR A 372 -8.44 -14.56 -3.80
CA THR A 372 -9.58 -15.42 -3.44
C THR A 372 -10.14 -14.93 -2.12
N PRO A 373 -11.46 -14.74 -1.98
CA PRO A 373 -12.06 -14.32 -0.71
C PRO A 373 -11.58 -15.16 0.47
N GLY A 374 -11.11 -14.50 1.52
CA GLY A 374 -10.56 -15.13 2.72
C GLY A 374 -9.13 -15.66 2.60
N LEU A 375 -8.50 -15.58 1.41
CA LEU A 375 -7.11 -16.01 1.19
C LEU A 375 -6.15 -14.83 1.19
N ALA A 376 -4.95 -15.02 1.72
CA ALA A 376 -3.84 -14.09 1.61
C ALA A 376 -2.67 -14.70 0.83
N MET A 377 -1.96 -13.86 0.07
CA MET A 377 -0.75 -14.24 -0.68
C MET A 377 0.34 -13.20 -0.44
N ASP A 378 1.57 -13.66 -0.23
CA ASP A 378 2.76 -12.81 -0.25
C ASP A 378 3.60 -13.14 -1.48
N GLY A 379 4.08 -12.12 -2.19
CA GLY A 379 4.89 -12.26 -3.38
C GLY A 379 5.99 -11.20 -3.47
N ILE A 380 7.02 -11.45 -4.28
CA ILE A 380 8.06 -10.46 -4.58
C ILE A 380 7.97 -10.07 -6.04
N PHE A 381 7.82 -8.76 -6.27
CA PHE A 381 8.01 -8.11 -7.55
C PHE A 381 9.44 -7.54 -7.64
N TYR A 382 9.99 -7.50 -8.86
CA TYR A 382 11.34 -7.03 -9.10
C TYR A 382 11.48 -6.44 -10.48
N TRP A 383 12.06 -5.24 -10.57
CA TRP A 383 12.27 -4.56 -11.85
C TRP A 383 13.62 -3.85 -11.89
N THR A 384 14.27 -3.87 -13.06
CA THR A 384 15.60 -3.27 -13.24
C THR A 384 15.74 -2.47 -14.53
N GLY A 385 14.76 -2.54 -15.41
CA GLY A 385 14.86 -2.00 -16.76
C GLY A 385 15.80 -2.78 -17.69
N LYS A 386 16.23 -4.00 -17.30
CA LYS A 386 17.12 -4.85 -18.10
C LYS A 386 16.59 -5.04 -19.52
N GLY A 387 17.41 -4.72 -20.52
CA GLY A 387 17.07 -4.84 -21.93
C GLY A 387 16.36 -3.65 -22.54
N LEU A 388 16.10 -2.58 -21.76
CA LEU A 388 15.73 -1.29 -22.33
C LEU A 388 16.86 -0.81 -23.23
N ASN A 389 16.52 -0.33 -24.43
CA ASN A 389 17.51 0.12 -25.41
C ASN A 389 17.74 1.63 -25.38
N TRP A 390 17.25 2.32 -24.37
CA TRP A 390 17.38 3.76 -24.17
C TRP A 390 17.23 4.13 -22.68
N ASP A 391 17.71 5.32 -22.31
CA ASP A 391 17.64 5.83 -20.94
C ASP A 391 16.32 6.55 -20.68
N VAL A 392 15.42 5.92 -19.97
CA VAL A 392 14.12 6.49 -19.59
C VAL A 392 14.27 7.66 -18.61
N TYR A 393 15.30 7.65 -17.79
CA TYR A 393 15.54 8.67 -16.75
C TYR A 393 16.22 9.93 -17.28
N GLY A 394 16.76 9.92 -18.51
CA GLY A 394 17.30 11.09 -19.15
C GLY A 394 18.73 11.45 -18.82
N HIS A 395 19.49 10.54 -18.27
CA HIS A 395 20.87 10.82 -17.90
C HIS A 395 21.77 10.88 -19.12
N LYS A 396 22.64 11.90 -19.16
CA LYS A 396 23.69 12.01 -20.17
C LYS A 396 25.01 11.47 -19.61
N PRO A 397 25.78 10.69 -20.39
CA PRO A 397 27.10 10.28 -19.97
C PRO A 397 27.93 11.47 -19.49
N GLY A 398 28.53 11.39 -18.29
CA GLY A 398 29.35 12.45 -17.71
C GLY A 398 28.59 13.67 -17.16
N SER A 399 27.24 13.62 -17.11
CA SER A 399 26.46 14.67 -16.46
C SER A 399 26.58 14.61 -14.92
N VAL A 400 26.18 15.71 -14.28
CA VAL A 400 26.00 15.79 -12.82
C VAL A 400 24.55 16.13 -12.54
N TYR A 401 24.07 15.72 -11.38
CA TYR A 401 22.74 16.06 -10.93
C TYR A 401 22.65 17.55 -10.59
N THR A 402 21.71 18.25 -11.18
CA THR A 402 21.61 19.72 -11.12
C THR A 402 20.32 20.24 -10.47
N ASP A 403 19.43 19.38 -10.04
CA ASP A 403 18.20 19.80 -9.35
C ASP A 403 18.55 20.47 -8.02
N THR A 404 18.07 21.69 -7.82
CA THR A 404 18.35 22.51 -6.65
C THR A 404 17.27 22.48 -5.60
N ASP A 405 16.22 21.66 -5.75
CA ASP A 405 15.22 21.47 -4.71
C ASP A 405 15.90 20.98 -3.43
N PRO A 406 15.66 21.63 -2.27
CA PRO A 406 16.28 21.24 -1.00
C PRO A 406 16.10 19.77 -0.62
N LYS A 407 15.01 19.13 -1.03
CA LYS A 407 14.78 17.70 -0.79
C LYS A 407 15.80 16.79 -1.48
N PHE A 408 16.44 17.27 -2.56
CA PHE A 408 17.47 16.54 -3.31
C PHE A 408 18.89 17.02 -3.05
N ALA A 409 19.11 17.86 -2.03
CA ALA A 409 20.42 18.47 -1.74
C ALA A 409 21.56 17.44 -1.59
N ALA A 410 21.25 16.21 -1.13
CA ALA A 410 22.24 15.14 -1.00
C ALA A 410 22.81 14.67 -2.35
N TYR A 411 22.08 14.88 -3.44
CA TYR A 411 22.45 14.45 -4.80
C TYR A 411 23.05 15.59 -5.63
N PHE A 412 22.84 16.84 -5.27
CA PHE A 412 23.33 18.00 -6.03
C PHE A 412 24.83 17.92 -6.29
N GLY A 413 25.22 18.07 -7.54
CA GLY A 413 26.60 17.97 -7.98
C GLY A 413 27.19 16.55 -8.00
N LYS A 414 26.42 15.53 -7.61
CA LYS A 414 26.85 14.13 -7.71
C LYS A 414 26.86 13.70 -9.18
N PRO A 415 27.88 12.93 -9.60
CA PRO A 415 27.95 12.44 -10.96
C PRO A 415 26.88 11.40 -11.23
N VAL A 416 26.24 11.50 -12.37
CA VAL A 416 25.46 10.40 -12.98
C VAL A 416 26.47 9.49 -13.66
N VAL A 417 26.69 8.32 -13.10
CA VAL A 417 27.69 7.37 -13.58
C VAL A 417 27.00 6.13 -14.12
N CYS A 418 27.48 5.63 -15.24
CA CYS A 418 27.00 4.42 -15.87
C CYS A 418 28.17 3.45 -16.07
N ILE A 419 28.44 2.64 -15.05
CA ILE A 419 29.43 1.57 -15.08
C ILE A 419 28.66 0.27 -14.77
N PRO A 420 28.16 -0.45 -15.79
CA PRO A 420 27.38 -1.66 -15.55
C PRO A 420 28.26 -2.75 -14.93
N ASP A 421 27.70 -3.44 -13.94
CA ASP A 421 28.24 -4.71 -13.46
C ASP A 421 27.93 -5.84 -14.45
N ALA A 422 28.26 -7.08 -14.07
CA ALA A 422 27.98 -8.26 -14.91
C ALA A 422 26.49 -8.49 -15.17
N ASN A 423 25.59 -7.91 -14.35
CA ASN A 423 24.14 -7.98 -14.49
C ASN A 423 23.56 -6.76 -15.20
N GLY A 424 24.36 -5.73 -15.45
CA GLY A 424 23.93 -4.48 -16.07
C GLY A 424 23.44 -3.41 -15.11
N TYR A 425 23.62 -3.57 -13.80
CA TYR A 425 23.27 -2.58 -12.80
C TYR A 425 24.41 -1.60 -12.53
N TYR A 426 24.06 -0.41 -12.10
CA TYR A 426 24.97 0.51 -11.48
C TYR A 426 25.07 0.22 -9.98
N THR A 427 26.24 -0.21 -9.50
CA THR A 427 26.42 -0.64 -8.10
C THR A 427 27.52 0.10 -7.36
N ALA A 428 28.24 0.99 -8.02
CA ALA A 428 29.48 1.55 -7.48
C ALA A 428 29.26 2.54 -6.32
N ASP A 429 28.17 3.30 -6.32
CA ASP A 429 27.90 4.29 -5.27
C ASP A 429 26.39 4.31 -4.93
N PRO A 430 26.00 3.87 -3.73
CA PRO A 430 24.60 3.95 -3.27
C PRO A 430 24.05 5.37 -3.17
N LEU A 431 24.92 6.39 -3.20
CA LEU A 431 24.54 7.80 -3.17
C LEU A 431 24.49 8.42 -4.58
N ALA A 432 24.72 7.64 -5.64
CA ALA A 432 24.56 8.14 -7.00
C ALA A 432 23.08 8.34 -7.33
N PRO A 433 22.70 9.42 -8.04
CA PRO A 433 21.31 9.68 -8.40
C PRO A 433 20.65 8.57 -9.24
N ASN A 434 21.46 7.76 -9.89
CA ASN A 434 21.05 6.65 -10.76
C ASN A 434 21.51 5.27 -10.23
N TYR A 435 21.62 5.12 -8.93
CA TYR A 435 21.99 3.85 -8.30
C TYR A 435 21.02 2.73 -8.71
N TYR A 436 21.55 1.56 -9.05
CA TYR A 436 20.83 0.40 -9.55
C TYR A 436 20.04 0.55 -10.87
N GLU A 437 20.14 1.66 -11.56
CA GLU A 437 19.55 1.77 -12.88
C GLU A 437 20.25 0.83 -13.89
N TRP A 438 19.47 0.27 -14.81
CA TRP A 438 20.02 -0.50 -15.92
C TRP A 438 20.81 0.42 -16.85
N CYS A 439 22.11 0.17 -16.94
CA CYS A 439 23.08 1.13 -17.46
C CYS A 439 23.80 0.65 -18.73
N ALA A 440 23.61 -0.62 -19.14
CA ALA A 440 24.28 -1.15 -20.30
C ALA A 440 24.00 -0.35 -21.61
N ASP A 441 22.85 0.28 -21.68
CA ASP A 441 22.40 1.06 -22.83
C ASP A 441 22.58 2.58 -22.66
N HIS A 442 22.92 3.07 -21.47
CA HIS A 442 23.02 4.51 -21.18
C HIS A 442 24.22 5.20 -21.84
N ASN A 443 25.23 4.44 -22.25
CA ASN A 443 26.40 4.98 -22.97
C ASN A 443 26.15 5.20 -24.48
N LYS A 444 24.98 4.85 -24.97
CA LYS A 444 24.58 5.12 -26.34
C LYS A 444 24.29 6.61 -26.54
N ALA A 445 24.46 7.09 -27.74
CA ALA A 445 23.99 8.42 -28.11
C ALA A 445 22.48 8.51 -27.83
N LEU A 446 22.04 9.70 -27.35
CA LEU A 446 20.59 9.93 -27.16
C LEU A 446 19.85 9.70 -28.46
N GLU A 447 18.83 8.87 -28.43
CA GLU A 447 17.94 8.72 -29.56
C GLU A 447 17.10 10.00 -29.74
N ALA A 448 17.06 10.53 -30.95
CA ALA A 448 16.25 11.72 -31.27
C ALA A 448 14.75 11.45 -31.07
N HIS A 449 14.35 10.19 -31.20
CA HIS A 449 12.95 9.74 -31.08
C HIS A 449 12.85 8.44 -30.29
N PRO A 450 13.06 8.46 -28.96
CA PRO A 450 13.11 7.25 -28.15
C PRO A 450 11.80 6.45 -28.14
N PHE A 451 10.67 7.06 -28.46
CA PHE A 451 9.35 6.42 -28.57
C PHE A 451 8.90 6.18 -30.02
N GLY A 452 9.81 6.35 -30.98
CA GLY A 452 9.50 6.30 -32.40
C GLY A 452 9.01 7.63 -32.96
N ASN A 453 8.79 7.65 -34.29
CA ASN A 453 8.21 8.80 -34.97
C ASN A 453 6.70 8.89 -34.71
N VAL A 454 6.17 10.09 -34.72
CA VAL A 454 4.72 10.30 -34.65
C VAL A 454 4.01 9.45 -35.69
N GLY A 455 3.11 8.58 -35.28
CA GLY A 455 2.38 7.65 -36.12
C GLY A 455 3.08 6.31 -36.39
N SER A 456 4.31 6.09 -35.92
CA SER A 456 5.01 4.80 -36.06
C SER A 456 4.84 3.83 -34.88
N GLY A 457 4.36 4.35 -33.76
CA GLY A 457 3.90 3.52 -32.64
C GLY A 457 4.98 2.85 -31.78
N GLY A 458 6.16 3.44 -31.64
CA GLY A 458 7.13 2.86 -30.70
C GLY A 458 8.57 3.37 -30.84
N PRO A 459 9.51 2.85 -30.03
CA PRO A 459 10.91 3.22 -30.11
C PRO A 459 11.51 2.83 -31.48
N VAL A 460 12.51 3.60 -31.94
CA VAL A 460 13.19 3.37 -33.24
C VAL A 460 13.85 1.98 -33.27
N THR A 461 14.39 1.54 -32.16
CA THR A 461 14.96 0.20 -31.98
C THR A 461 14.12 -0.54 -30.93
N LEU A 462 13.42 -1.59 -31.35
CA LEU A 462 12.64 -2.41 -30.45
C LEU A 462 13.57 -3.35 -29.65
N PRO A 463 13.30 -3.58 -28.37
CA PRO A 463 13.94 -4.66 -27.62
C PRO A 463 13.50 -6.03 -28.14
N ASP A 464 14.19 -7.08 -27.71
CA ASP A 464 13.79 -8.46 -28.03
C ASP A 464 12.34 -8.74 -27.68
N SER A 465 11.67 -9.56 -28.48
CA SER A 465 10.23 -9.84 -28.35
C SER A 465 9.82 -10.34 -26.98
N HIS A 466 10.67 -11.13 -26.30
CA HIS A 466 10.38 -11.60 -24.95
C HIS A 466 10.37 -10.48 -23.90
N LEU A 467 11.07 -9.38 -24.14
CA LEU A 467 11.05 -8.20 -23.27
C LEU A 467 9.78 -7.35 -23.48
N LEU A 468 9.25 -7.32 -24.72
CA LEU A 468 8.00 -6.63 -25.03
C LEU A 468 6.79 -7.30 -24.38
N THR A 469 6.83 -8.63 -24.26
CA THR A 469 5.67 -9.40 -23.77
C THR A 469 5.74 -9.73 -22.28
N ASN A 470 6.93 -9.69 -21.69
CA ASN A 470 7.13 -10.26 -20.35
C ASN A 470 8.31 -9.65 -19.57
N GLY A 471 8.93 -8.62 -20.10
CA GLY A 471 10.07 -7.96 -19.49
C GLY A 471 9.77 -6.52 -19.10
N ALA A 472 10.82 -5.72 -19.00
CA ALA A 472 10.79 -4.34 -18.55
C ALA A 472 9.89 -3.39 -19.37
N TRP A 473 9.51 -3.79 -20.60
CA TRP A 473 8.59 -3.04 -21.44
C TRP A 473 7.12 -3.42 -21.28
N TYR A 474 6.84 -4.53 -20.64
CA TYR A 474 5.50 -5.09 -20.63
C TYR A 474 4.49 -4.14 -19.97
N GLY A 475 3.61 -3.58 -20.82
CA GLY A 475 2.54 -2.69 -20.39
C GLY A 475 2.98 -1.39 -19.71
N GLY A 476 4.27 -1.01 -19.83
CA GLY A 476 4.79 0.20 -19.21
C GLY A 476 4.67 1.45 -20.08
N SER A 477 4.53 2.60 -19.44
CA SER A 477 4.59 3.93 -20.06
C SER A 477 5.66 4.75 -19.37
N PRO A 478 6.67 5.25 -20.09
CA PRO A 478 7.65 6.14 -19.50
C PRO A 478 7.03 7.50 -19.16
N TYR A 479 7.40 8.05 -18.05
CA TYR A 479 7.22 9.46 -17.74
C TYR A 479 8.60 10.12 -17.62
N LEU A 480 8.72 11.33 -18.08
CA LEU A 480 10.00 11.99 -18.30
C LEU A 480 10.07 13.30 -17.54
N GLY A 481 11.18 13.54 -16.87
CA GLY A 481 11.51 14.82 -16.27
C GLY A 481 11.80 15.91 -17.33
N PRO A 482 12.20 17.14 -16.94
CA PRO A 482 12.47 18.26 -17.85
C PRO A 482 13.47 17.96 -18.94
N ASP A 483 14.39 17.00 -18.75
CA ASP A 483 15.30 16.54 -19.80
C ASP A 483 14.60 15.86 -20.97
N ALA A 484 13.31 15.53 -20.84
CA ALA A 484 12.47 15.07 -21.94
C ALA A 484 12.52 16.01 -23.16
N THR A 485 12.64 17.32 -22.93
CA THR A 485 12.75 18.32 -24.00
C THR A 485 13.99 18.14 -24.86
N ILE A 486 15.05 17.55 -24.31
CA ILE A 486 16.31 17.32 -25.01
C ILE A 486 16.26 15.98 -25.76
N ARG A 487 15.56 14.99 -25.21
CA ARG A 487 15.50 13.62 -25.76
C ARG A 487 14.36 13.39 -26.74
N ALA A 488 13.28 14.08 -26.53
CA ALA A 488 12.01 13.80 -27.20
C ALA A 488 11.61 14.90 -28.18
N THR A 489 12.52 15.41 -28.98
CA THR A 489 12.16 16.23 -30.11
C THR A 489 11.42 15.37 -31.12
N SER A 490 10.10 15.45 -31.12
CA SER A 490 9.32 14.83 -32.19
C SER A 490 9.63 15.54 -33.54
N PRO A 491 9.44 14.88 -34.68
CA PRO A 491 9.60 15.53 -35.99
C PRO A 491 8.72 16.77 -36.16
N THR A 492 7.67 16.91 -35.39
CA THR A 492 6.77 18.07 -35.35
C THR A 492 7.21 19.16 -34.37
N GLY A 493 8.32 18.96 -33.63
CA GLY A 493 8.81 19.92 -32.67
C GLY A 493 8.02 19.94 -31.34
N THR A 494 7.05 19.06 -31.15
CA THR A 494 6.30 18.92 -29.90
C THR A 494 7.01 17.94 -28.94
N THR A 495 7.19 18.35 -27.71
CA THR A 495 7.82 17.54 -26.67
C THR A 495 6.91 17.57 -25.43
N PRO A 496 6.71 16.45 -24.75
CA PRO A 496 7.13 15.09 -25.07
C PRO A 496 6.35 14.48 -26.26
N PRO A 497 6.80 13.35 -26.83
CA PRO A 497 6.03 12.63 -27.85
C PRO A 497 4.66 12.24 -27.31
N SER A 498 3.69 12.08 -28.26
CA SER A 498 2.34 11.63 -27.90
C SER A 498 2.38 10.32 -27.12
N GLY A 499 1.62 10.25 -26.02
CA GLY A 499 1.59 9.10 -25.12
C GLY A 499 2.66 9.13 -24.01
N THR A 500 3.44 10.21 -23.90
CA THR A 500 4.41 10.40 -22.83
C THR A 500 3.93 11.44 -21.85
N ILE A 501 4.11 11.19 -20.57
CA ILE A 501 3.84 12.15 -19.50
C ILE A 501 5.13 12.87 -19.16
N ALA A 502 5.12 14.21 -19.20
CA ALA A 502 6.23 15.04 -18.74
C ALA A 502 5.97 15.52 -17.33
N ASN A 503 6.84 15.16 -16.41
CA ASN A 503 6.76 15.58 -14.99
C ASN A 503 7.83 16.64 -14.69
N PRO A 504 7.48 17.82 -14.18
CA PRO A 504 8.38 18.63 -13.41
C PRO A 504 8.33 18.20 -11.94
N PRO A 505 9.41 18.14 -11.17
CA PRO A 505 10.78 18.50 -11.53
C PRO A 505 11.56 17.40 -12.28
N ALA A 506 12.82 17.74 -12.68
CA ALA A 506 13.73 16.84 -13.42
C ALA A 506 13.99 15.49 -12.76
N SER A 507 13.83 15.43 -11.44
CA SER A 507 14.00 14.23 -10.62
C SER A 507 12.89 13.18 -10.77
N GLU A 508 11.79 13.53 -11.39
CA GLU A 508 10.62 12.64 -11.51
C GLU A 508 10.51 12.07 -12.94
N ALA A 509 11.55 11.40 -13.41
CA ALA A 509 11.48 10.61 -14.63
C ALA A 509 11.50 9.13 -14.27
N GLY A 510 10.79 8.28 -15.02
CA GLY A 510 10.74 6.85 -14.70
C GLY A 510 9.77 6.06 -15.57
N PHE A 511 9.27 4.96 -15.03
CA PHE A 511 8.25 4.12 -15.64
C PHE A 511 7.00 4.05 -14.75
N ALA A 512 5.84 4.07 -15.41
CA ALA A 512 4.55 3.75 -14.80
C ALA A 512 4.03 2.45 -15.42
N PHE A 513 3.80 1.44 -14.59
CA PHE A 513 3.21 0.17 -14.99
C PHE A 513 1.80 0.08 -14.45
N MET A 514 0.83 -0.17 -15.32
CA MET A 514 -0.54 -0.39 -14.90
C MET A 514 -0.64 -1.76 -14.20
N TRP A 515 -1.09 -1.76 -12.95
CA TRP A 515 -1.47 -2.96 -12.22
C TRP A 515 -2.98 -2.94 -12.03
N HIS A 516 -3.67 -4.00 -12.41
CA HIS A 516 -5.13 -3.96 -12.49
C HIS A 516 -5.76 -5.36 -12.41
N SER A 517 -7.06 -5.42 -12.16
CA SER A 517 -7.80 -6.63 -12.43
C SER A 517 -7.86 -6.88 -13.95
N HIS A 518 -7.56 -8.11 -14.37
CA HIS A 518 -7.68 -8.50 -15.79
C HIS A 518 -9.11 -8.96 -16.17
N ASN A 519 -10.08 -8.68 -15.33
CA ASN A 519 -11.48 -8.69 -15.69
C ASN A 519 -11.88 -7.27 -16.09
N GLU A 520 -12.14 -7.05 -17.38
CA GLU A 520 -12.36 -5.72 -17.96
C GLU A 520 -13.49 -4.91 -17.32
N ARG A 521 -14.47 -5.60 -16.70
CA ARG A 521 -15.51 -4.90 -15.94
C ARG A 521 -14.96 -4.31 -14.64
N GLU A 522 -13.98 -4.92 -14.03
CA GLU A 522 -13.45 -4.55 -12.72
C GLU A 522 -12.53 -3.33 -12.76
N ILE A 523 -12.14 -2.89 -13.97
CA ILE A 523 -11.40 -1.64 -14.19
C ILE A 523 -12.35 -0.47 -14.55
N THR A 524 -13.57 -0.55 -14.05
CA THR A 524 -14.58 0.52 -14.16
C THR A 524 -15.12 0.90 -12.79
N THR A 525 -15.56 2.13 -12.64
CA THR A 525 -16.35 2.61 -11.53
C THR A 525 -17.75 2.90 -12.02
N ASN A 526 -18.74 2.16 -11.55
CA ASN A 526 -20.13 2.29 -12.00
C ASN A 526 -20.26 2.29 -13.54
N ASN A 527 -19.60 1.33 -14.21
CA ASN A 527 -19.48 1.16 -15.66
C ASN A 527 -18.71 2.27 -16.43
N ILE A 528 -18.01 3.16 -15.75
CA ILE A 528 -17.18 4.18 -16.38
C ILE A 528 -15.71 3.76 -16.33
N PHE A 529 -15.05 3.67 -17.48
CA PHE A 529 -13.61 3.44 -17.62
C PHE A 529 -12.88 4.77 -17.85
N PRO A 530 -11.65 4.96 -17.29
CA PRO A 530 -10.94 4.11 -16.34
C PRO A 530 -11.48 4.26 -14.92
N GLY A 531 -11.31 3.21 -14.11
CA GLY A 531 -11.78 3.20 -12.73
C GLY A 531 -11.54 1.85 -12.05
N GLY A 532 -12.21 1.62 -10.94
CA GLY A 532 -12.24 0.32 -10.28
C GLY A 532 -10.88 -0.15 -9.73
N MET A 533 -10.62 -1.45 -9.87
CA MET A 533 -9.37 -2.11 -9.46
C MET A 533 -8.25 -1.86 -10.45
N MET A 534 -7.75 -0.65 -10.52
CA MET A 534 -6.62 -0.25 -11.34
C MET A 534 -5.75 0.71 -10.55
N MET A 535 -4.44 0.52 -10.63
CA MET A 535 -3.44 1.36 -9.98
C MET A 535 -2.19 1.47 -10.86
N MET A 536 -1.30 2.39 -10.54
CA MET A 536 -0.03 2.55 -11.24
C MET A 536 1.12 2.19 -10.32
N MET A 537 1.91 1.17 -10.69
CA MET A 537 3.22 0.93 -10.10
C MET A 537 4.22 1.91 -10.72
N LEU A 538 4.83 2.75 -9.90
CA LEU A 538 5.80 3.75 -10.34
C LEU A 538 7.22 3.27 -10.05
N VAL A 539 8.08 3.30 -11.08
CA VAL A 539 9.51 3.01 -10.93
C VAL A 539 10.26 4.32 -11.07
N ASP A 540 10.60 4.89 -9.93
CA ASP A 540 11.22 6.20 -9.82
C ASP A 540 12.75 6.12 -9.84
N PRO A 541 13.47 7.18 -10.26
CA PRO A 541 14.92 7.24 -10.12
C PRO A 541 15.30 7.24 -8.63
N GLN A 542 16.51 6.76 -8.31
CA GLN A 542 17.00 6.69 -6.92
C GLN A 542 16.94 8.03 -6.19
N VAL A 543 17.05 9.13 -6.94
CA VAL A 543 16.97 10.49 -6.39
C VAL A 543 15.56 10.86 -5.90
N PHE A 544 14.53 10.23 -6.43
CA PHE A 544 13.16 10.45 -5.98
C PHE A 544 12.95 9.77 -4.62
N LEU A 545 12.56 10.56 -3.61
CA LEU A 545 12.32 10.06 -2.27
C LEU A 545 10.88 9.50 -2.19
N ILE A 546 10.76 8.19 -2.13
CA ILE A 546 9.46 7.53 -2.07
C ILE A 546 8.83 7.72 -0.69
N ASP A 547 7.59 8.20 -0.68
CA ASP A 547 6.83 8.61 0.51
C ASP A 547 5.97 7.47 1.07
N GLU A 548 5.97 7.30 2.39
CA GLU A 548 5.14 6.29 3.07
C GLU A 548 3.64 6.58 2.99
N SER A 549 3.27 7.84 2.72
CA SER A 549 1.89 8.22 2.49
C SER A 549 1.41 7.89 1.07
N ASN A 550 2.35 7.55 0.21
CA ASN A 550 2.07 7.10 -1.16
C ASN A 550 1.96 5.59 -1.23
#